data_c15405d76e5942781bc0751b8f5cdce7
#
_entry.id   c15405d76e5942781bc0751b8f5cdce7
#
_cell.length_a   1.000
_cell.length_b   1.000
_cell.length_c   1.000
_cell.angle_alpha   90.00
_cell.angle_beta   90.00
_cell.angle_gamma   90.00
#
_symmetry.space_group_name_H-M   'P 1'
#
loop_
_entity.id
_entity.type
_entity.pdbx_description
1 polymer ?
#
loop_
_entity_poly.entity_id
_entity_poly.type
_entity_poly.pdbx_seq_one_letter_code
_entity_poly.pdbx_strand_id
1 'polypeptide(L)'
;MLSFGLSYDYRCPFAKNIHLHVLAALAAGTDFDVNFIPWTMSQGHRAHGAPDVWDDPTHDGALVALAASVSVRDEQPDHFLVAHEALFRARHEQAIRLATLDEVCAVLSPLGVDVKRLAADVASRRPHRVIAENYRFMERFEAFGVPTFVVGSDATFVRYMTPPTQDGRASASIIESLVTLMANQPDLNEFKHTRVPN
;
A
#
# COMPACT_ATOMS: atom_id res chain seq x y z
N MET A 1 -3.20 -13.09 -17.43
CA MET A 1 -3.46 -12.15 -16.32
C MET A 1 -2.79 -12.68 -15.07
N LEU A 2 -1.91 -11.93 -14.44
CA LEU A 2 -1.23 -12.28 -13.21
C LEU A 2 -2.00 -11.64 -12.05
N SER A 3 -2.46 -12.45 -11.07
CA SER A 3 -3.26 -11.96 -9.94
C SER A 3 -2.50 -12.10 -8.62
N PHE A 4 -2.46 -11.04 -7.82
CA PHE A 4 -1.81 -11.04 -6.52
C PHE A 4 -2.36 -9.94 -5.61
N GLY A 5 -2.25 -10.14 -4.30
CA GLY A 5 -2.43 -9.09 -3.30
C GLY A 5 -1.13 -8.36 -3.02
N LEU A 6 -1.18 -7.07 -2.68
CA LEU A 6 0.00 -6.30 -2.29
C LEU A 6 -0.33 -5.32 -1.18
N SER A 7 0.29 -5.52 -0.01
CA SER A 7 0.03 -4.71 1.17
C SER A 7 0.85 -3.42 1.19
N TYR A 8 0.26 -2.34 1.77
CA TYR A 8 0.91 -1.05 1.84
C TYR A 8 0.59 -0.24 3.10
N ASP A 9 1.56 0.59 3.46
CA ASP A 9 1.43 1.75 4.34
C ASP A 9 2.24 2.89 3.70
N TYR A 10 1.65 4.07 3.54
CA TYR A 10 2.31 5.22 2.91
C TYR A 10 3.56 5.70 3.65
N ARG A 11 3.76 5.28 4.90
CA ARG A 11 4.96 5.61 5.68
C ARG A 11 6.16 4.72 5.35
N CYS A 12 5.95 3.62 4.61
CA CYS A 12 7.01 2.68 4.27
C CYS A 12 7.68 3.01 2.92
N PRO A 13 8.99 3.31 2.89
CA PRO A 13 9.69 3.61 1.63
C PRO A 13 9.82 2.38 0.72
N PHE A 14 9.87 1.18 1.27
CA PHE A 14 9.93 -0.04 0.46
C PHE A 14 8.59 -0.37 -0.18
N ALA A 15 7.48 -0.10 0.52
CA ALA A 15 6.16 -0.16 -0.06
C ALA A 15 6.02 0.85 -1.21
N LYS A 16 6.50 2.11 -1.03
CA LYS A 16 6.54 3.09 -2.12
C LYS A 16 7.22 2.50 -3.37
N ASN A 17 8.43 1.97 -3.24
CA ASN A 17 9.19 1.51 -4.38
C ASN A 17 8.46 0.43 -5.18
N ILE A 18 8.00 -0.62 -4.52
CA ILE A 18 7.35 -1.74 -5.21
C ILE A 18 5.99 -1.36 -5.78
N HIS A 19 5.20 -0.54 -5.05
CA HIS A 19 3.93 -0.03 -5.57
C HIS A 19 4.12 0.85 -6.81
N LEU A 20 5.14 1.71 -6.82
CA LEU A 20 5.46 2.50 -8.02
C LEU A 20 5.87 1.61 -9.20
N HIS A 21 6.55 0.47 -9.00
CA HIS A 21 6.79 -0.51 -10.07
C HIS A 21 5.49 -1.12 -10.59
N VAL A 22 4.57 -1.51 -9.70
CA VAL A 22 3.25 -2.03 -10.10
C VAL A 22 2.48 -0.98 -10.90
N LEU A 23 2.42 0.26 -10.43
CA LEU A 23 1.73 1.36 -11.11
C LEU A 23 2.34 1.67 -12.47
N ALA A 24 3.67 1.68 -12.60
CA ALA A 24 4.36 1.86 -13.87
C ALA A 24 4.07 0.73 -14.86
N ALA A 25 3.99 -0.51 -14.39
CA ALA A 25 3.64 -1.67 -15.22
C ALA A 25 2.18 -1.58 -15.72
N LEU A 26 1.24 -1.23 -14.83
CA LEU A 26 -0.17 -1.03 -15.19
C LEU A 26 -0.34 0.10 -16.21
N ALA A 27 0.36 1.24 -16.02
CA ALA A 27 0.35 2.37 -16.95
C ALA A 27 0.92 2.00 -18.33
N ALA A 28 1.85 1.03 -18.40
CA ALA A 28 2.38 0.48 -19.65
C ALA A 28 1.46 -0.56 -20.30
N GLY A 29 0.28 -0.80 -19.76
CA GLY A 29 -0.72 -1.73 -20.30
C GLY A 29 -0.50 -3.19 -19.92
N THR A 30 0.28 -3.47 -18.86
CA THR A 30 0.45 -4.84 -18.36
C THR A 30 -0.85 -5.32 -17.71
N ASP A 31 -1.26 -6.54 -18.02
CA ASP A 31 -2.50 -7.16 -17.51
C ASP A 31 -2.24 -7.80 -16.14
N PHE A 32 -2.23 -6.97 -15.09
CA PHE A 32 -2.17 -7.39 -13.70
C PHE A 32 -3.51 -7.18 -13.00
N ASP A 33 -3.97 -8.19 -12.27
CA ASP A 33 -5.08 -8.09 -11.32
C ASP A 33 -4.50 -7.93 -9.90
N VAL A 34 -4.53 -6.70 -9.39
CA VAL A 34 -3.88 -6.33 -8.14
C VAL A 34 -4.89 -6.00 -7.05
N ASN A 35 -4.92 -6.80 -5.99
CA ASN A 35 -5.62 -6.44 -4.77
C ASN A 35 -4.72 -5.59 -3.88
N PHE A 36 -4.97 -4.27 -3.81
CA PHE A 36 -4.23 -3.34 -2.96
C PHE A 36 -4.75 -3.42 -1.52
N ILE A 37 -3.91 -3.92 -0.60
CA ILE A 37 -4.26 -4.25 0.78
C ILE A 37 -3.72 -3.19 1.74
N PRO A 38 -4.55 -2.26 2.26
CA PRO A 38 -4.13 -1.30 3.27
C PRO A 38 -3.80 -2.04 4.57
N TRP A 39 -2.58 -1.85 5.07
CA TRP A 39 -2.10 -2.49 6.29
C TRP A 39 -1.21 -1.52 7.08
N THR A 40 -1.28 -1.54 8.40
CA THR A 40 -0.53 -0.59 9.22
C THR A 40 0.33 -1.27 10.28
N MET A 41 1.60 -0.87 10.36
CA MET A 41 2.50 -1.31 11.43
C MET A 41 2.11 -0.77 12.80
N SER A 42 1.32 0.31 12.87
CA SER A 42 0.90 0.89 14.14
C SER A 42 0.17 -0.10 15.04
N GLN A 43 -0.60 -1.02 14.45
CA GLN A 43 -1.30 -2.06 15.20
C GLN A 43 -0.34 -3.02 15.89
N GLY A 44 0.71 -3.46 15.20
CA GLY A 44 1.71 -4.34 15.79
C GLY A 44 2.57 -3.70 16.89
N HIS A 45 2.63 -2.37 16.92
CA HIS A 45 3.39 -1.60 17.90
C HIS A 45 2.55 -1.03 19.05
N ARG A 46 1.22 -1.30 19.09
CA ARG A 46 0.39 -0.83 20.19
C ARG A 46 0.78 -1.47 21.52
N ALA A 47 0.58 -0.75 22.61
CA ALA A 47 0.82 -1.30 23.93
C ALA A 47 -0.11 -2.49 24.22
N HIS A 48 0.38 -3.47 24.95
CA HIS A 48 -0.43 -4.61 25.36
C HIS A 48 -1.69 -4.16 26.14
N GLY A 49 -2.86 -4.63 25.70
CA GLY A 49 -4.14 -4.27 26.28
C GLY A 49 -4.71 -2.90 25.84
N ALA A 50 -3.99 -2.13 25.03
CA ALA A 50 -4.54 -0.91 24.44
C ALA A 50 -5.62 -1.25 23.37
N PRO A 51 -6.56 -0.32 23.11
CA PRO A 51 -7.51 -0.46 22.00
C PRO A 51 -6.80 -0.69 20.67
N ASP A 52 -7.48 -1.28 19.71
CA ASP A 52 -6.98 -1.35 18.33
C ASP A 52 -6.83 0.07 17.75
N VAL A 53 -5.77 0.29 16.95
CA VAL A 53 -5.42 1.63 16.45
C VAL A 53 -6.52 2.26 15.58
N TRP A 54 -7.36 1.46 14.93
CA TRP A 54 -8.50 1.94 14.15
C TRP A 54 -9.71 2.32 15.01
N ASP A 55 -9.73 1.97 16.29
CA ASP A 55 -10.75 2.35 17.26
C ASP A 55 -10.30 3.47 18.19
N ASP A 56 -9.01 3.83 18.16
CA ASP A 56 -8.40 4.89 18.98
C ASP A 56 -8.12 6.15 18.14
N PRO A 57 -8.86 7.25 18.33
CA PRO A 57 -8.65 8.50 17.59
C PRO A 57 -7.25 9.11 17.73
N THR A 58 -6.48 8.75 18.75
CA THR A 58 -5.09 9.25 18.92
C THR A 58 -4.17 8.73 17.81
N HIS A 59 -4.56 7.66 17.13
CA HIS A 59 -3.87 7.07 15.99
C HIS A 59 -4.35 7.57 14.62
N ASP A 60 -5.38 8.42 14.55
CA ASP A 60 -5.95 8.90 13.28
C ASP A 60 -4.91 9.56 12.38
N GLY A 61 -3.99 10.34 12.92
CA GLY A 61 -2.90 10.92 12.15
C GLY A 61 -1.97 9.90 11.47
N ALA A 62 -1.86 8.70 12.03
CA ALA A 62 -1.09 7.61 11.43
C ALA A 62 -1.89 6.82 10.37
N LEU A 63 -3.23 6.90 10.42
CA LEU A 63 -4.14 6.13 9.58
C LEU A 63 -4.78 6.96 8.47
N VAL A 64 -4.79 8.30 8.57
CA VAL A 64 -5.58 9.16 7.70
C VAL A 64 -5.27 8.97 6.21
N ALA A 65 -4.00 8.80 5.83
CA ALA A 65 -3.63 8.56 4.44
C ALA A 65 -4.13 7.19 3.94
N LEU A 66 -4.06 6.15 4.78
CA LEU A 66 -4.63 4.83 4.47
C LEU A 66 -6.15 4.90 4.37
N ALA A 67 -6.83 5.56 5.33
CA ALA A 67 -8.27 5.72 5.32
C ALA A 67 -8.75 6.49 4.09
N ALA A 68 -8.04 7.54 3.71
CA ALA A 68 -8.33 8.30 2.50
C ALA A 68 -8.15 7.45 1.24
N SER A 69 -7.08 6.65 1.14
CA SER A 69 -6.86 5.79 -0.01
C SER A 69 -7.92 4.68 -0.13
N VAL A 70 -8.37 4.12 0.99
CA VAL A 70 -9.51 3.19 1.01
C VAL A 70 -10.77 3.87 0.49
N SER A 71 -11.05 5.10 0.96
CA SER A 71 -12.20 5.87 0.49
C SER A 71 -12.15 6.11 -1.03
N VAL A 72 -10.99 6.49 -1.57
CA VAL A 72 -10.83 6.69 -3.03
C VAL A 72 -10.97 5.37 -3.77
N ARG A 73 -10.33 4.29 -3.31
CA ARG A 73 -10.40 2.98 -3.96
C ARG A 73 -11.84 2.47 -4.08
N ASP A 74 -12.62 2.61 -3.01
CA ASP A 74 -13.94 2.00 -2.93
C ASP A 74 -15.05 2.89 -3.50
N GLU A 75 -14.89 4.21 -3.39
CA GLU A 75 -15.95 5.18 -3.72
C GLU A 75 -15.69 6.01 -4.99
N GLN A 76 -14.43 6.03 -5.45
CA GLN A 76 -13.95 6.79 -6.62
C GLN A 76 -12.88 5.99 -7.38
N PRO A 77 -13.14 4.74 -7.79
CA PRO A 77 -12.12 3.79 -8.26
C PRO A 77 -11.30 4.30 -9.46
N ASP A 78 -11.88 5.11 -10.33
CA ASP A 78 -11.20 5.70 -11.50
C ASP A 78 -10.03 6.62 -11.10
N HIS A 79 -10.04 7.15 -9.86
CA HIS A 79 -8.99 8.02 -9.32
C HIS A 79 -7.97 7.23 -8.47
N PHE A 80 -8.22 5.95 -8.17
CA PHE A 80 -7.42 5.27 -7.14
C PHE A 80 -5.94 5.16 -7.51
N LEU A 81 -5.59 4.71 -8.71
CA LEU A 81 -4.18 4.47 -9.07
C LEU A 81 -3.36 5.77 -9.06
N VAL A 82 -3.92 6.85 -9.59
CA VAL A 82 -3.23 8.15 -9.58
C VAL A 82 -3.15 8.75 -8.18
N ALA A 83 -4.18 8.59 -7.35
CA ALA A 83 -4.17 9.01 -5.96
C ALA A 83 -3.15 8.21 -5.14
N HIS A 84 -3.07 6.91 -5.37
CA HIS A 84 -2.14 6.01 -4.70
C HIS A 84 -0.68 6.37 -4.99
N GLU A 85 -0.35 6.64 -6.25
CA GLU A 85 0.96 7.15 -6.65
C GLU A 85 1.28 8.49 -5.98
N ALA A 86 0.35 9.44 -6.04
CA ALA A 86 0.53 10.78 -5.51
C ALA A 86 0.78 10.79 -4.00
N LEU A 87 0.05 9.96 -3.22
CA LEU A 87 0.25 9.85 -1.78
C LEU A 87 1.65 9.30 -1.44
N PHE A 88 2.14 8.28 -2.14
CA PHE A 88 3.51 7.79 -1.94
C PHE A 88 4.55 8.86 -2.29
N ARG A 89 4.39 9.57 -3.41
CA ARG A 89 5.34 10.63 -3.82
C ARG A 89 5.30 11.83 -2.87
N ALA A 90 4.10 12.26 -2.46
CA ALA A 90 3.92 13.32 -1.48
C ALA A 90 4.69 13.01 -0.18
N ARG A 91 4.54 11.80 0.33
CA ARG A 91 5.21 11.39 1.57
C ARG A 91 6.73 11.31 1.45
N HIS A 92 7.25 10.71 0.39
CA HIS A 92 8.66 10.33 0.31
C HIS A 92 9.53 11.22 -0.57
N GLU A 93 8.93 11.98 -1.50
CA GLU A 93 9.67 12.85 -2.43
C GLU A 93 9.43 14.33 -2.13
N GLN A 94 8.25 14.68 -1.56
CA GLN A 94 7.89 16.05 -1.23
C GLN A 94 7.90 16.34 0.27
N ALA A 95 8.22 15.32 1.11
CA ALA A 95 8.30 15.42 2.55
C ALA A 95 6.98 15.87 3.24
N ILE A 96 5.82 15.68 2.59
CA ILE A 96 4.51 15.94 3.18
C ILE A 96 4.20 14.83 4.18
N ARG A 97 3.83 15.20 5.41
CA ARG A 97 3.65 14.20 6.48
C ARG A 97 2.44 13.30 6.28
N LEU A 98 1.39 13.78 5.60
CA LEU A 98 0.11 13.10 5.42
C LEU A 98 -0.51 12.66 6.77
N ALA A 99 -0.36 13.50 7.78
CA ALA A 99 -0.81 13.25 9.15
C ALA A 99 -2.16 13.90 9.47
N THR A 100 -2.67 14.72 8.57
CA THR A 100 -4.00 15.36 8.68
C THR A 100 -4.79 15.16 7.40
N LEU A 101 -6.12 15.20 7.53
CA LEU A 101 -7.01 15.08 6.38
C LEU A 101 -6.79 16.24 5.39
N ASP A 102 -6.47 17.44 5.88
CA ASP A 102 -6.20 18.61 5.04
C ASP A 102 -4.95 18.41 4.17
N GLU A 103 -3.87 17.86 4.74
CA GLU A 103 -2.66 17.52 3.96
C GLU A 103 -2.98 16.50 2.86
N VAL A 104 -3.77 15.48 3.18
CA VAL A 104 -4.20 14.46 2.21
C VAL A 104 -5.10 15.05 1.13
N CYS A 105 -6.09 15.86 1.51
CA CYS A 105 -6.99 16.52 0.57
C CYS A 105 -6.25 17.48 -0.35
N ALA A 106 -5.25 18.20 0.16
CA ALA A 106 -4.40 19.09 -0.65
C ALA A 106 -3.64 18.36 -1.76
N VAL A 107 -3.21 17.11 -1.48
CA VAL A 107 -2.55 16.24 -2.48
C VAL A 107 -3.55 15.70 -3.50
N LEU A 108 -4.75 15.32 -3.06
CA LEU A 108 -5.70 14.57 -3.90
C LEU A 108 -6.64 15.47 -4.71
N SER A 109 -6.97 16.66 -4.21
CA SER A 109 -7.89 17.60 -4.89
C SER A 109 -7.46 17.96 -6.33
N PRO A 110 -6.18 18.25 -6.62
CA PRO A 110 -5.74 18.54 -7.99
C PRO A 110 -5.89 17.38 -8.98
N LEU A 111 -6.09 16.14 -8.47
CA LEU A 111 -6.24 14.94 -9.26
C LEU A 111 -7.70 14.64 -9.61
N GLY A 112 -8.64 15.53 -9.25
CA GLY A 112 -10.07 15.36 -9.53
C GLY A 112 -10.82 14.51 -8.49
N VAL A 113 -10.19 14.15 -7.39
CA VAL A 113 -10.85 13.43 -6.29
C VAL A 113 -11.87 14.35 -5.60
N ASP A 114 -13.10 13.88 -5.41
CA ASP A 114 -14.09 14.56 -4.58
C ASP A 114 -13.69 14.45 -3.11
N VAL A 115 -12.95 15.47 -2.66
CA VAL A 115 -12.43 15.53 -1.27
C VAL A 115 -13.54 15.73 -0.24
N LYS A 116 -14.72 16.24 -0.60
CA LYS A 116 -15.86 16.34 0.32
C LYS A 116 -16.45 14.97 0.62
N ARG A 117 -16.67 14.16 -0.44
CA ARG A 117 -17.10 12.77 -0.32
C ARG A 117 -16.09 11.95 0.48
N LEU A 118 -14.80 12.11 0.17
CA LEU A 118 -13.70 11.47 0.90
C LEU A 118 -13.72 11.83 2.39
N ALA A 119 -13.85 13.12 2.72
CA ALA A 119 -13.86 13.58 4.11
C ALA A 119 -15.07 13.01 4.89
N ALA A 120 -16.25 12.99 4.27
CA ALA A 120 -17.45 12.42 4.87
C ALA A 120 -17.28 10.90 5.14
N ASP A 121 -16.68 10.17 4.20
CA ASP A 121 -16.45 8.73 4.35
C ASP A 121 -15.40 8.43 5.44
N VAL A 122 -14.29 9.17 5.48
CA VAL A 122 -13.29 9.05 6.56
C VAL A 122 -13.92 9.34 7.93
N ALA A 123 -14.76 10.38 8.02
CA ALA A 123 -15.46 10.73 9.25
C ALA A 123 -16.47 9.64 9.69
N SER A 124 -17.03 8.88 8.76
CA SER A 124 -17.92 7.73 9.04
C SER A 124 -17.21 6.54 9.71
N ARG A 125 -15.91 6.54 9.73
CA ARG A 125 -15.04 5.44 10.19
C ARG A 125 -15.16 4.15 9.34
N ARG A 126 -15.88 4.17 8.20
CA ARG A 126 -15.94 3.02 7.29
C ARG A 126 -14.54 2.59 6.83
N PRO A 127 -13.66 3.49 6.32
CA PRO A 127 -12.32 3.12 5.89
C PRO A 127 -11.47 2.50 7.02
N HIS A 128 -11.63 2.94 8.25
CA HIS A 128 -10.93 2.35 9.40
C HIS A 128 -11.34 0.90 9.65
N ARG A 129 -12.66 0.58 9.49
CA ARG A 129 -13.13 -0.82 9.57
C ARG A 129 -12.54 -1.68 8.44
N VAL A 130 -12.44 -1.13 7.23
CA VAL A 130 -11.80 -1.82 6.10
C VAL A 130 -10.30 -2.07 6.38
N ILE A 131 -9.59 -1.12 6.97
CA ILE A 131 -8.18 -1.32 7.40
C ILE A 131 -8.11 -2.45 8.43
N ALA A 132 -9.00 -2.48 9.42
CA ALA A 132 -9.07 -3.55 10.41
C ALA A 132 -9.30 -4.93 9.79
N GLU A 133 -10.23 -5.03 8.84
CA GLU A 133 -10.52 -6.26 8.10
C GLU A 133 -9.30 -6.75 7.31
N ASN A 134 -8.64 -5.85 6.60
CA ASN A 134 -7.42 -6.18 5.86
C ASN A 134 -6.27 -6.56 6.80
N TYR A 135 -6.14 -5.91 7.95
CA TYR A 135 -5.15 -6.31 8.95
C TYR A 135 -5.39 -7.75 9.41
N ARG A 136 -6.62 -8.10 9.81
CA ARG A 136 -7.00 -9.47 10.22
C ARG A 136 -6.85 -10.48 9.08
N PHE A 137 -7.10 -10.06 7.83
CA PHE A 137 -6.80 -10.90 6.67
C PHE A 137 -5.32 -11.25 6.59
N MET A 138 -4.44 -10.27 6.77
CA MET A 138 -3.00 -10.46 6.70
C MET A 138 -2.41 -11.19 7.91
N GLU A 139 -3.05 -11.13 9.09
CA GLU A 139 -2.67 -11.92 10.27
C GLU A 139 -2.73 -13.43 10.01
N ARG A 140 -3.62 -13.90 9.13
CA ARG A 140 -3.69 -15.31 8.75
C ARG A 140 -2.44 -15.83 8.04
N PHE A 141 -1.65 -14.93 7.49
CA PHE A 141 -0.36 -15.20 6.86
C PHE A 141 0.82 -14.83 7.76
N GLU A 142 0.56 -14.49 9.02
CA GLU A 142 1.59 -14.00 9.96
C GLU A 142 2.40 -12.82 9.40
N ALA A 143 1.74 -11.96 8.60
CA ALA A 143 2.40 -10.82 7.97
C ALA A 143 2.92 -9.83 9.03
N PHE A 144 4.19 -9.49 8.93
CA PHE A 144 4.90 -8.66 9.91
C PHE A 144 5.31 -7.28 9.36
N GLY A 145 5.00 -6.98 8.13
CA GLY A 145 5.40 -5.72 7.51
C GLY A 145 4.83 -5.49 6.11
N VAL A 146 5.19 -4.35 5.54
CA VAL A 146 4.84 -3.96 4.16
C VAL A 146 6.12 -3.59 3.38
N PRO A 147 6.16 -3.85 2.09
CA PRO A 147 5.16 -4.54 1.27
C PRO A 147 5.21 -6.06 1.43
N THR A 148 4.07 -6.67 1.58
CA THR A 148 3.89 -8.13 1.53
C THR A 148 3.00 -8.48 0.35
N PHE A 149 3.47 -9.38 -0.51
CA PHE A 149 2.67 -9.97 -1.58
C PHE A 149 1.86 -11.14 -1.04
N VAL A 150 0.65 -11.31 -1.55
CA VAL A 150 -0.19 -12.51 -1.35
C VAL A 150 -0.37 -13.16 -2.70
N VAL A 151 0.14 -14.38 -2.86
CA VAL A 151 0.07 -15.16 -4.11
C VAL A 151 -0.51 -16.54 -3.78
N GLY A 152 -1.71 -16.81 -4.27
CA GLY A 152 -2.42 -18.03 -3.89
C GLY A 152 -2.70 -18.11 -2.39
N SER A 153 -2.18 -19.13 -1.72
CA SER A 153 -2.32 -19.37 -0.28
C SER A 153 -1.19 -18.81 0.56
N ASP A 154 -0.18 -18.20 -0.04
CA ASP A 154 1.05 -17.81 0.63
C ASP A 154 1.27 -16.30 0.60
N ALA A 155 2.04 -15.79 1.57
CA ALA A 155 2.42 -14.39 1.62
C ALA A 155 3.95 -14.24 1.78
N THR A 156 4.52 -13.29 1.04
CA THR A 156 5.96 -13.07 1.02
C THR A 156 6.28 -11.58 1.18
N PHE A 157 7.08 -11.24 2.18
CA PHE A 157 7.57 -9.88 2.40
C PHE A 157 8.75 -9.60 1.47
N VAL A 158 8.68 -8.49 0.72
CA VAL A 158 9.71 -8.11 -0.26
C VAL A 158 10.17 -6.67 -0.06
N ARG A 159 11.45 -6.46 0.14
CA ARG A 159 12.06 -5.13 0.10
C ARG A 159 12.74 -4.87 -1.25
N TYR A 160 12.12 -4.07 -2.09
CA TYR A 160 12.72 -3.59 -3.33
C TYR A 160 13.34 -2.20 -3.08
N MET A 161 14.64 -2.06 -3.34
CA MET A 161 15.42 -0.94 -2.82
C MET A 161 15.31 0.33 -3.65
N THR A 162 14.98 0.22 -4.94
CA THR A 162 14.97 1.35 -5.88
C THR A 162 13.57 1.58 -6.45
N PRO A 163 13.17 2.85 -6.69
CA PRO A 163 11.95 3.15 -7.43
C PRO A 163 12.10 2.78 -8.91
N PRO A 164 10.99 2.71 -9.69
CA PRO A 164 11.05 2.43 -11.11
C PRO A 164 11.81 3.53 -11.87
N THR A 165 12.47 3.12 -12.94
CA THR A 165 12.83 3.99 -14.04
C THR A 165 11.59 4.35 -14.84
N GLN A 166 11.73 5.17 -15.90
CA GLN A 166 10.57 5.52 -16.76
C GLN A 166 10.09 4.37 -17.67
N ASP A 167 10.76 3.21 -17.65
CA ASP A 167 10.37 2.04 -18.44
C ASP A 167 9.40 1.14 -17.66
N GLY A 168 8.11 1.26 -17.97
CA GLY A 168 7.07 0.43 -17.36
C GLY A 168 7.17 -1.05 -17.72
N ARG A 169 7.78 -1.41 -18.88
CA ARG A 169 8.00 -2.82 -19.24
C ARG A 169 9.07 -3.47 -18.36
N ALA A 170 10.13 -2.72 -18.03
CA ALA A 170 11.11 -3.18 -17.06
C ALA A 170 10.47 -3.43 -15.70
N SER A 171 9.57 -2.53 -15.28
CA SER A 171 8.79 -2.70 -14.04
C SER A 171 7.88 -3.93 -14.09
N ALA A 172 7.21 -4.18 -15.22
CA ALA A 172 6.40 -5.37 -15.41
C ALA A 172 7.23 -6.65 -15.25
N SER A 173 8.39 -6.72 -15.91
CA SER A 173 9.29 -7.88 -15.83
C SER A 173 9.78 -8.15 -14.39
N ILE A 174 10.03 -7.09 -13.60
CA ILE A 174 10.38 -7.22 -12.18
C ILE A 174 9.24 -7.86 -11.39
N ILE A 175 8.02 -7.34 -11.52
CA ILE A 175 6.85 -7.85 -10.79
C ILE A 175 6.53 -9.28 -11.21
N GLU A 176 6.53 -9.58 -12.52
CA GLU A 176 6.32 -10.94 -13.03
C GLU A 176 7.33 -11.94 -12.47
N SER A 177 8.61 -11.56 -12.43
CA SER A 177 9.68 -12.41 -11.88
C SER A 177 9.47 -12.68 -10.39
N LEU A 178 9.12 -11.66 -9.61
CA LEU A 178 8.86 -11.80 -8.17
C LEU A 178 7.66 -12.69 -7.91
N VAL A 179 6.52 -12.44 -8.55
CA VAL A 179 5.29 -13.22 -8.34
C VAL A 179 5.47 -14.66 -8.81
N THR A 180 6.17 -14.87 -9.95
CA THR A 180 6.47 -16.21 -10.45
C THR A 180 7.38 -16.99 -9.48
N LEU A 181 8.39 -16.32 -8.91
CA LEU A 181 9.28 -16.92 -7.92
C LEU A 181 8.49 -17.35 -6.68
N MET A 182 7.66 -16.48 -6.14
CA MET A 182 6.81 -16.76 -4.96
C MET A 182 5.86 -17.94 -5.22
N ALA A 183 5.22 -17.96 -6.40
CA ALA A 183 4.27 -19.02 -6.75
C ALA A 183 4.92 -20.41 -6.90
N ASN A 184 6.18 -20.47 -7.36
CA ASN A 184 6.82 -21.72 -7.74
C ASN A 184 7.91 -22.19 -6.76
N GLN A 185 8.28 -21.38 -5.77
CA GLN A 185 9.34 -21.68 -4.82
C GLN A 185 8.91 -21.41 -3.37
N PRO A 186 7.90 -22.13 -2.86
CA PRO A 186 7.35 -21.87 -1.52
C PRO A 186 8.37 -22.12 -0.39
N ASP A 187 9.38 -22.96 -0.64
CA ASP A 187 10.42 -23.26 0.34
C ASP A 187 11.53 -22.18 0.42
N LEU A 188 11.52 -21.18 -0.48
CA LEU A 188 12.48 -20.10 -0.48
C LEU A 188 12.06 -19.02 0.52
N ASN A 189 12.58 -19.10 1.75
CA ASN A 189 12.23 -18.16 2.82
C ASN A 189 12.98 -16.82 2.71
N GLU A 190 14.28 -16.82 2.40
CA GLU A 190 15.07 -15.59 2.33
C GLU A 190 16.01 -15.56 1.11
N PHE A 191 15.98 -14.44 0.40
CA PHE A 191 16.95 -14.07 -0.62
C PHE A 191 17.44 -12.65 -0.35
N LYS A 192 18.74 -12.51 -0.06
CA LYS A 192 19.31 -11.24 0.40
C LYS A 192 20.66 -10.96 -0.25
N HIS A 193 20.75 -9.83 -0.93
CA HIS A 193 22.06 -9.34 -1.39
C HIS A 193 22.94 -8.95 -0.21
N THR A 194 24.22 -9.33 -0.24
CA THR A 194 25.19 -9.00 0.81
C THR A 194 25.59 -7.51 0.80
N ARG A 195 25.36 -6.82 -0.32
CA ARG A 195 25.52 -5.37 -0.45
C ARG A 195 24.18 -4.75 -0.85
N VAL A 196 23.78 -3.73 -0.12
CA VAL A 196 22.60 -2.93 -0.49
C VAL A 196 23.01 -1.97 -1.61
N PRO A 197 22.24 -1.85 -2.70
CA PRO A 197 22.46 -0.81 -3.71
C PRO A 197 22.39 0.59 -3.09
N ASN A 198 23.31 1.46 -3.48
CA ASN A 198 23.35 2.87 -3.04
C ASN A 198 22.25 3.66 -3.75
#